data_7a0d99ac84855d2096057d5b13b0aafc
#
_entry.id   7a0d99ac84855d2096057d5b13b0aafc
#
_cell.length_a   1.000
_cell.length_b   1.000
_cell.length_c   1.000
_cell.angle_alpha   90.00
_cell.angle_beta   90.00
_cell.angle_gamma   90.00
#
_symmetry.space_group_name_H-M   'P 1'
#
loop_
_entity.id
_entity.type
_entity.pdbx_description
1 polymer ?
#
loop_
_entity_poly.entity_id
_entity_poly.type
_entity_poly.pdbx_seq_one_letter_code
_entity_poly.pdbx_strand_id
1 'polypeptide(L)'
;MFVDKVRIYVKGGDGGAGCMSFRREAHVPKGGPDGGDGGHGGNVVIQADLGVSSLIDYRFKHHFKAERGTHGKGSRMRGADGEDMILKVPVGTVVHEYFEETKETGELIADLTHDGERITVALGGVGGRGNVHFVTSTRRAPAFAELGEPSQEQWVELEMKLMADAALVGMPSAGKSSLISK
;
A
#
# COMPACT_ATOMS: atom_id res chain seq x y z
N MET A 1 9.69 -26.22 -0.82
CA MET A 1 8.25 -26.30 -0.52
C MET A 1 7.58 -25.20 -1.32
N PHE A 2 6.64 -25.54 -2.16
CA PHE A 2 5.94 -24.58 -3.02
C PHE A 2 4.75 -23.99 -2.25
N VAL A 3 4.53 -22.69 -2.36
CA VAL A 3 3.40 -21.98 -1.73
C VAL A 3 2.61 -21.32 -2.84
N ASP A 4 1.41 -21.81 -3.07
CA ASP A 4 0.48 -21.40 -4.11
C ASP A 4 -0.57 -20.39 -3.62
N LYS A 5 -0.82 -20.36 -2.30
CA LYS A 5 -1.82 -19.50 -1.69
C LYS A 5 -1.32 -18.91 -0.38
N VAL A 6 -1.48 -17.58 -0.21
CA VAL A 6 -1.04 -16.87 1.00
C VAL A 6 -1.95 -15.68 1.28
N ARG A 7 -2.11 -15.34 2.55
CA ARG A 7 -2.87 -14.19 3.01
C ARG A 7 -1.94 -13.18 3.62
N ILE A 8 -2.10 -11.92 3.24
CA ILE A 8 -1.31 -10.82 3.75
C ILE A 8 -2.20 -9.65 4.16
N TYR A 9 -1.80 -8.97 5.21
CA TYR A 9 -2.37 -7.70 5.64
C TYR A 9 -1.58 -6.57 5.01
N VAL A 10 -2.28 -5.67 4.33
CA VAL A 10 -1.69 -4.51 3.67
C VAL A 10 -2.29 -3.24 4.24
N LYS A 11 -1.44 -2.26 4.50
CA LYS A 11 -1.85 -0.94 4.97
C LYS A 11 -1.05 0.13 4.23
N GLY A 12 -1.72 1.11 3.65
CA GLY A 12 -1.07 2.31 3.13
C GLY A 12 -0.34 3.10 4.21
N GLY A 13 0.46 4.06 3.84
CA GLY A 13 1.03 5.04 4.76
C GLY A 13 -0.02 6.06 5.18
N ASP A 14 -0.07 6.44 6.44
CA ASP A 14 -0.96 7.51 6.88
C ASP A 14 -0.45 8.87 6.37
N GLY A 15 -1.33 9.83 6.09
CA GLY A 15 -0.98 11.19 5.72
C GLY A 15 -0.28 11.93 6.87
N GLY A 16 0.64 12.81 6.53
CA GLY A 16 1.26 13.73 7.48
C GLY A 16 0.29 14.84 7.90
N ALA A 17 0.33 15.31 9.13
CA ALA A 17 -0.47 16.46 9.56
C ALA A 17 0.04 17.77 8.94
N GLY A 18 -0.86 18.70 8.63
CA GLY A 18 -0.53 20.07 8.33
C GLY A 18 0.07 20.78 9.55
N CYS A 19 0.79 21.84 9.30
CA CYS A 19 1.44 22.65 10.33
C CYS A 19 0.60 23.88 10.68
N MET A 20 0.50 24.17 11.96
CA MET A 20 0.03 25.44 12.48
C MET A 20 1.25 26.30 12.87
N SER A 21 1.63 27.24 12.03
CA SER A 21 2.76 28.13 12.25
C SER A 21 2.44 29.57 11.85
N PHE A 22 3.16 30.51 12.45
CA PHE A 22 3.04 31.95 12.16
C PHE A 22 4.44 32.50 11.90
N ARG A 23 4.54 33.29 10.83
CA ARG A 23 5.76 33.99 10.46
C ARG A 23 6.24 34.89 11.60
N ARG A 24 7.49 34.76 11.99
CA ARG A 24 8.15 35.60 12.98
C ARG A 24 9.43 36.15 12.37
N GLU A 25 9.43 37.47 12.18
CA GLU A 25 10.62 38.16 11.67
C GLU A 25 10.93 39.38 12.57
N ALA A 26 12.17 39.82 12.55
CA ALA A 26 12.59 41.05 13.18
C ALA A 26 11.73 42.20 12.61
N HIS A 27 11.18 43.02 13.47
CA HIS A 27 10.29 44.14 13.15
C HIS A 27 8.89 43.79 12.60
N VAL A 28 8.51 42.49 12.52
CA VAL A 28 7.15 42.03 12.16
C VAL A 28 6.57 41.15 13.28
N PRO A 29 6.13 41.72 14.41
CA PRO A 29 5.72 40.94 15.58
C PRO A 29 4.40 40.16 15.35
N LYS A 30 3.60 40.52 14.37
CA LYS A 30 2.32 39.88 14.01
C LYS A 30 2.38 39.36 12.56
N GLY A 31 3.26 38.41 12.29
CA GLY A 31 3.31 37.75 10.99
C GLY A 31 2.06 36.90 10.76
N GLY A 32 1.67 36.76 9.49
CA GLY A 32 0.55 35.91 9.09
C GLY A 32 0.82 34.43 9.27
N PRO A 33 -0.18 33.55 9.08
CA PRO A 33 -0.01 32.11 9.08
C PRO A 33 0.95 31.65 7.96
N ASP A 34 1.84 30.74 8.27
CA ASP A 34 2.87 30.23 7.37
C ASP A 34 3.09 28.71 7.50
N GLY A 35 2.15 27.99 8.10
CA GLY A 35 2.22 26.55 8.21
C GLY A 35 2.03 25.85 6.87
N GLY A 36 2.93 24.93 6.54
CA GLY A 36 2.88 24.09 5.33
C GLY A 36 1.98 22.87 5.51
N ASP A 37 1.68 22.22 4.39
CA ASP A 37 0.86 21.01 4.33
C ASP A 37 1.67 19.78 4.73
N GLY A 38 0.99 18.74 5.21
CA GLY A 38 1.57 17.41 5.37
C GLY A 38 1.79 16.71 4.03
N GLY A 39 2.73 15.77 3.99
CA GLY A 39 2.92 14.89 2.84
C GLY A 39 1.87 13.78 2.79
N HIS A 40 1.62 13.23 1.61
CA HIS A 40 0.78 12.05 1.42
C HIS A 40 1.48 10.79 1.93
N GLY A 41 0.73 9.81 2.39
CA GLY A 41 1.26 8.47 2.65
C GLY A 41 1.48 7.68 1.36
N GLY A 42 2.43 6.73 1.37
CA GLY A 42 2.68 5.84 0.25
C GLY A 42 1.59 4.78 0.11
N ASN A 43 1.42 4.26 -1.09
CA ASN A 43 0.50 3.18 -1.40
C ASN A 43 1.16 1.81 -1.21
N VAL A 44 0.35 0.75 -1.08
CA VAL A 44 0.84 -0.62 -1.25
C VAL A 44 0.41 -1.12 -2.62
N VAL A 45 1.40 -1.48 -3.43
CA VAL A 45 1.24 -1.91 -4.82
C VAL A 45 1.75 -3.34 -4.95
N ILE A 46 0.95 -4.22 -5.54
CA ILE A 46 1.39 -5.57 -5.94
C ILE A 46 1.82 -5.49 -7.41
N GLN A 47 2.99 -6.05 -7.71
CA GLN A 47 3.57 -6.06 -9.05
C GLN A 47 3.95 -7.48 -9.45
N ALA A 48 3.51 -7.94 -10.62
CA ALA A 48 4.00 -9.16 -11.23
C ALA A 48 5.46 -9.01 -11.70
N ASP A 49 6.28 -10.01 -11.41
CA ASP A 49 7.70 -10.02 -11.75
C ASP A 49 8.13 -11.45 -12.14
N LEU A 50 8.64 -11.62 -13.37
CA LEU A 50 9.15 -12.90 -13.87
C LEU A 50 10.33 -13.46 -13.05
N GLY A 51 11.04 -12.61 -12.32
CA GLY A 51 12.13 -13.02 -11.42
C GLY A 51 11.64 -13.68 -10.14
N VAL A 52 10.35 -13.62 -9.84
CA VAL A 52 9.72 -14.24 -8.65
C VAL A 52 9.00 -15.51 -9.09
N SER A 53 9.33 -16.66 -8.48
CA SER A 53 8.77 -17.97 -8.84
C SER A 53 7.82 -18.56 -7.78
N SER A 54 7.68 -17.94 -6.61
CA SER A 54 6.89 -18.49 -5.51
C SER A 54 6.43 -17.37 -4.55
N LEU A 55 5.33 -17.62 -3.86
CA LEU A 55 4.81 -16.76 -2.79
C LEU A 55 5.41 -17.08 -1.40
N ILE A 56 6.52 -17.82 -1.35
CA ILE A 56 7.08 -18.34 -0.09
C ILE A 56 7.47 -17.24 0.90
N ASP A 57 7.97 -16.11 0.42
CA ASP A 57 8.40 -15.00 1.27
C ASP A 57 7.22 -14.39 2.06
N TYR A 58 6.04 -14.40 1.46
CA TYR A 58 4.81 -13.92 2.08
C TYR A 58 4.25 -14.84 3.15
N ARG A 59 4.72 -16.09 3.21
CA ARG A 59 4.38 -17.04 4.28
C ARG A 59 5.05 -16.67 5.61
N PHE A 60 6.21 -16.05 5.57
CA PHE A 60 6.97 -15.70 6.77
C PHE A 60 6.66 -14.28 7.25
N LYS A 61 6.32 -13.39 6.34
CA LYS A 61 5.92 -12.01 6.66
C LYS A 61 4.53 -11.75 6.11
N HIS A 62 3.59 -11.48 7.00
CA HIS A 62 2.18 -11.31 6.64
C HIS A 62 1.70 -9.85 6.69
N HIS A 63 2.47 -8.93 7.29
CA HIS A 63 2.08 -7.54 7.47
C HIS A 63 2.98 -6.62 6.67
N PHE A 64 2.37 -5.83 5.80
CA PHE A 64 3.05 -4.86 4.94
C PHE A 64 2.42 -3.50 5.12
N LYS A 65 3.25 -2.50 5.43
CA LYS A 65 2.81 -1.13 5.61
C LYS A 65 3.72 -0.22 4.81
N ALA A 66 3.11 0.65 3.97
CA ALA A 66 3.83 1.69 3.24
C ALA A 66 4.26 2.83 4.17
N GLU A 67 5.14 3.68 3.70
CA GLU A 67 5.68 4.79 4.46
C GLU A 67 4.63 5.88 4.65
N ARG A 68 4.59 6.47 5.84
CA ARG A 68 3.71 7.60 6.13
C ARG A 68 4.28 8.90 5.58
N GLY A 69 3.40 9.82 5.20
CA GLY A 69 3.79 11.20 4.89
C GLY A 69 4.34 11.92 6.12
N THR A 70 5.31 12.80 5.92
CA THR A 70 5.85 13.61 6.99
C THR A 70 4.97 14.82 7.29
N HIS A 71 5.05 15.34 8.51
CA HIS A 71 4.30 16.53 8.89
C HIS A 71 4.81 17.77 8.15
N GLY A 72 3.90 18.69 7.83
CA GLY A 72 4.25 20.03 7.36
C GLY A 72 5.06 20.80 8.41
N LYS A 73 5.78 21.80 7.96
CA LYS A 73 6.62 22.67 8.81
C LYS A 73 6.25 24.14 8.61
N GLY A 74 6.78 25.00 9.47
CA GLY A 74 6.68 26.46 9.28
C GLY A 74 7.33 26.91 7.97
N SER A 75 7.18 28.20 7.63
CA SER A 75 7.70 28.79 6.40
C SER A 75 7.11 28.15 5.13
N ARG A 76 5.88 27.66 5.19
CA ARG A 76 5.13 26.99 4.11
C ARG A 76 5.81 25.74 3.56
N MET A 77 6.68 25.11 4.35
CA MET A 77 7.35 23.88 3.92
C MET A 77 6.41 22.69 4.01
N ARG A 78 6.11 22.09 2.85
CA ARG A 78 5.33 20.86 2.76
C ARG A 78 6.14 19.68 3.31
N GLY A 79 5.47 18.76 3.98
CA GLY A 79 6.03 17.46 4.35
C GLY A 79 6.34 16.62 3.12
N ALA A 80 7.34 15.77 3.21
CA ALA A 80 7.64 14.79 2.15
C ALA A 80 6.55 13.73 2.11
N ASP A 81 6.22 13.29 0.88
CA ASP A 81 5.32 12.16 0.66
C ASP A 81 6.05 10.86 1.04
N GLY A 82 5.31 9.89 1.56
CA GLY A 82 5.82 8.55 1.87
C GLY A 82 6.06 7.73 0.59
N GLU A 83 7.04 6.86 0.62
CA GLU A 83 7.33 5.97 -0.50
C GLU A 83 6.30 4.85 -0.62
N ASP A 84 5.96 4.50 -1.86
CA ASP A 84 5.11 3.35 -2.16
C ASP A 84 5.83 2.04 -1.82
N MET A 85 5.09 1.11 -1.22
CA MET A 85 5.58 -0.24 -0.98
C MET A 85 5.19 -1.16 -2.13
N ILE A 86 6.19 -1.65 -2.87
CA ILE A 86 5.98 -2.58 -3.98
C ILE A 86 6.20 -4.02 -3.49
N LEU A 87 5.16 -4.85 -3.61
CA LEU A 87 5.17 -6.27 -3.31
C LEU A 87 5.27 -7.06 -4.62
N LYS A 88 6.40 -7.72 -4.85
CA LYS A 88 6.64 -8.49 -6.07
C LYS A 88 6.07 -9.89 -5.96
N VAL A 89 5.25 -10.29 -6.91
CA VAL A 89 4.60 -11.61 -6.97
C VAL A 89 4.90 -12.29 -8.32
N PRO A 90 4.81 -13.63 -8.39
CA PRO A 90 4.92 -14.34 -9.67
C PRO A 90 3.88 -13.88 -10.68
N VAL A 91 4.22 -13.94 -11.96
CA VAL A 91 3.25 -13.79 -13.05
C VAL A 91 2.20 -14.89 -12.98
N GLY A 92 0.92 -14.56 -13.22
CA GLY A 92 -0.22 -15.47 -13.03
C GLY A 92 -0.75 -15.51 -11.59
N THR A 93 -0.35 -14.56 -10.75
CA THR A 93 -0.92 -14.41 -9.41
C THR A 93 -2.26 -13.69 -9.48
N VAL A 94 -3.25 -14.27 -8.84
CA VAL A 94 -4.59 -13.68 -8.64
C VAL A 94 -4.65 -13.06 -7.26
N VAL A 95 -5.23 -11.88 -7.18
CA VAL A 95 -5.39 -11.10 -5.96
C VAL A 95 -6.87 -11.01 -5.63
N HIS A 96 -7.28 -11.52 -4.47
CA HIS A 96 -8.64 -11.42 -3.95
C HIS A 96 -8.67 -10.60 -2.67
N GLU A 97 -9.82 -10.00 -2.39
CA GLU A 97 -10.13 -9.56 -1.03
C GLU A 97 -10.20 -10.76 -0.08
N TYR A 98 -9.85 -10.53 1.17
CA TYR A 98 -9.99 -11.54 2.20
C TYR A 98 -10.60 -10.93 3.46
N PHE A 99 -11.64 -11.56 3.97
CA PHE A 99 -12.32 -11.15 5.21
C PHE A 99 -11.83 -12.01 6.37
N GLU A 100 -11.03 -11.41 7.27
CA GLU A 100 -10.44 -12.14 8.40
C GLU A 100 -11.51 -12.64 9.40
N GLU A 101 -12.60 -11.88 9.57
CA GLU A 101 -13.68 -12.21 10.50
C GLU A 101 -14.45 -13.46 10.08
N THR A 102 -14.83 -13.58 8.81
CA THR A 102 -15.56 -14.72 8.25
C THR A 102 -14.64 -15.81 7.71
N LYS A 103 -13.35 -15.50 7.52
CA LYS A 103 -12.34 -16.35 6.86
C LYS A 103 -12.72 -16.72 5.43
N GLU A 104 -13.45 -15.86 4.76
CA GLU A 104 -13.90 -16.05 3.38
C GLU A 104 -13.08 -15.21 2.41
N THR A 105 -12.85 -15.77 1.23
CA THR A 105 -12.27 -15.06 0.10
C THR A 105 -13.36 -14.22 -0.55
N GLY A 106 -13.11 -12.93 -0.70
CA GLY A 106 -14.04 -11.98 -1.29
C GLY A 106 -13.90 -11.85 -2.81
N GLU A 107 -14.18 -10.66 -3.32
CA GLU A 107 -14.16 -10.38 -4.74
C GLU A 107 -12.75 -10.42 -5.33
N LEU A 108 -12.68 -10.68 -6.64
CA LEU A 108 -11.44 -10.59 -7.41
C LEU A 108 -11.03 -9.12 -7.56
N ILE A 109 -9.85 -8.77 -7.05
CA ILE A 109 -9.26 -7.43 -7.22
C ILE A 109 -8.50 -7.35 -8.55
N ALA A 110 -7.65 -8.34 -8.85
CA ALA A 110 -6.84 -8.37 -10.06
C ALA A 110 -6.35 -9.78 -10.41
N ASP A 111 -6.06 -9.99 -11.70
CA ASP A 111 -5.38 -11.16 -12.23
C ASP A 111 -4.13 -10.68 -12.98
N LEU A 112 -2.96 -10.87 -12.37
CA LEU A 112 -1.69 -10.34 -12.85
C LEU A 112 -1.05 -11.33 -13.84
N THR A 113 -1.38 -11.19 -15.11
CA THR A 113 -0.99 -12.13 -16.17
C THR A 113 0.26 -11.73 -16.94
N HIS A 114 0.69 -10.47 -16.84
CA HIS A 114 1.84 -9.94 -17.57
C HIS A 114 2.92 -9.43 -16.63
N ASP A 115 4.17 -9.57 -17.05
CA ASP A 115 5.32 -9.01 -16.32
C ASP A 115 5.22 -7.49 -16.20
N GLY A 116 5.51 -6.98 -15.02
CA GLY A 116 5.44 -5.56 -14.70
C GLY A 116 4.02 -5.03 -14.47
N GLU A 117 2.98 -5.85 -14.60
CA GLU A 117 1.60 -5.46 -14.29
C GLU A 117 1.45 -5.11 -12.81
N ARG A 118 0.71 -4.04 -12.51
CA ARG A 118 0.60 -3.49 -11.16
C ARG A 118 -0.84 -3.23 -10.76
N ILE A 119 -1.13 -3.48 -9.49
CA ILE A 119 -2.39 -3.11 -8.85
C ILE A 119 -2.14 -2.48 -7.48
N THR A 120 -2.80 -1.37 -7.20
CA THR A 120 -2.78 -0.77 -5.87
C THR A 120 -3.82 -1.45 -5.00
N VAL A 121 -3.39 -2.05 -3.90
CA VAL A 121 -4.25 -2.78 -2.97
C VAL A 121 -4.52 -2.02 -1.68
N ALA A 122 -3.74 -1.01 -1.34
CA ALA A 122 -4.07 -0.10 -0.24
C ALA A 122 -3.57 1.31 -0.57
N LEU A 123 -4.48 2.28 -0.52
CA LEU A 123 -4.16 3.68 -0.77
C LEU A 123 -3.58 4.34 0.49
N GLY A 124 -2.58 5.18 0.28
CA GLY A 124 -2.05 6.08 1.31
C GLY A 124 -3.04 7.19 1.66
N GLY A 125 -2.96 7.65 2.90
CA GLY A 125 -3.77 8.77 3.38
C GLY A 125 -3.31 10.11 2.80
N VAL A 126 -4.25 11.03 2.62
CA VAL A 126 -3.96 12.38 2.16
C VAL A 126 -3.32 13.21 3.27
N GLY A 127 -2.31 14.01 2.92
CA GLY A 127 -1.69 14.95 3.86
C GLY A 127 -2.66 16.08 4.28
N GLY A 128 -2.65 16.42 5.56
CA GLY A 128 -3.47 17.50 6.11
C GLY A 128 -3.00 18.87 5.64
N ARG A 129 -3.92 19.82 5.49
CA ARG A 129 -3.63 21.19 5.07
C ARG A 129 -3.08 22.01 6.22
N GLY A 130 -2.07 22.86 5.93
CA GLY A 130 -1.52 23.83 6.86
C GLY A 130 -2.49 25.02 7.12
N ASN A 131 -2.22 25.77 8.18
CA ASN A 131 -3.10 26.88 8.57
C ASN A 131 -3.22 28.00 7.54
N VAL A 132 -2.31 28.09 6.56
CA VAL A 132 -2.38 29.06 5.46
C VAL A 132 -3.67 28.91 4.64
N HIS A 133 -4.16 27.68 4.46
CA HIS A 133 -5.36 27.38 3.66
C HIS A 133 -6.67 27.85 4.31
N PHE A 134 -6.66 28.11 5.62
CA PHE A 134 -7.85 28.49 6.40
C PHE A 134 -7.98 29.98 6.65
N VAL A 135 -7.17 30.80 5.97
CA VAL A 135 -7.25 32.25 6.03
C VAL A 135 -8.51 32.74 5.32
N THR A 136 -9.32 33.52 6.02
CA THR A 136 -10.49 34.16 5.46
C THR A 136 -10.46 35.65 5.82
N SER A 137 -11.35 36.47 5.21
CA SER A 137 -11.48 37.89 5.53
C SER A 137 -11.79 38.15 7.00
N THR A 138 -12.56 37.26 7.63
CA THR A 138 -12.92 37.31 9.05
C THR A 138 -11.91 36.62 9.96
N ARG A 139 -11.23 35.58 9.49
CA ARG A 139 -10.23 34.83 10.25
C ARG A 139 -8.86 34.97 9.60
N ARG A 140 -8.14 36.04 9.93
CA ARG A 140 -6.82 36.34 9.34
C ARG A 140 -5.65 35.52 9.91
N ALA A 141 -5.83 34.95 11.09
CA ALA A 141 -4.79 34.16 11.79
C ALA A 141 -5.39 32.86 12.36
N PRO A 142 -5.71 31.85 11.50
CA PRO A 142 -6.23 30.58 11.97
C PRO A 142 -5.18 29.83 12.79
N ALA A 143 -5.54 29.44 14.01
CA ALA A 143 -4.68 28.72 14.94
C ALA A 143 -5.00 27.22 14.95
N PHE A 144 -5.22 26.64 13.76
CA PHE A 144 -5.45 25.20 13.57
C PHE A 144 -4.95 24.79 12.18
N ALA A 145 -4.69 23.49 12.02
CA ALA A 145 -4.36 22.83 10.77
C ALA A 145 -5.09 21.49 10.74
N GLU A 146 -5.19 20.87 9.57
CA GLU A 146 -5.79 19.56 9.42
C GLU A 146 -4.79 18.46 9.84
N LEU A 147 -5.34 17.40 10.40
CA LEU A 147 -4.61 16.15 10.57
C LEU A 147 -4.51 15.44 9.21
N GLY A 148 -3.46 14.65 9.02
CA GLY A 148 -3.41 13.76 7.87
C GLY A 148 -4.50 12.69 7.97
N GLU A 149 -5.01 12.26 6.81
CA GLU A 149 -6.00 11.19 6.75
C GLU A 149 -5.35 9.83 7.06
N PRO A 150 -6.09 8.93 7.71
CA PRO A 150 -5.66 7.55 7.86
C PRO A 150 -5.62 6.87 6.49
N SER A 151 -4.70 5.93 6.32
CA SER A 151 -4.59 5.13 5.11
C SER A 151 -5.63 4.00 5.07
N GLN A 152 -5.85 3.46 3.88
CA GLN A 152 -6.62 2.23 3.72
C GLN A 152 -5.84 1.03 4.25
N GLU A 153 -6.56 0.08 4.84
CA GLU A 153 -6.02 -1.17 5.32
C GLU A 153 -6.98 -2.32 5.01
N GLN A 154 -6.43 -3.46 4.60
CA GLN A 154 -7.23 -4.65 4.30
C GLN A 154 -6.38 -5.92 4.29
N TRP A 155 -7.05 -7.05 4.40
CA TRP A 155 -6.47 -8.34 4.09
C TRP A 155 -6.68 -8.68 2.63
N VAL A 156 -5.65 -9.23 2.00
CA VAL A 156 -5.72 -9.76 0.63
C VAL A 156 -5.20 -11.18 0.59
N GLU A 157 -5.81 -11.98 -0.25
CA GLU A 157 -5.39 -13.35 -0.54
C GLU A 157 -4.73 -13.38 -1.91
N LEU A 158 -3.50 -13.86 -1.94
CA LEU A 158 -2.72 -14.08 -3.15
C LEU A 158 -2.77 -15.55 -3.51
N GLU A 159 -3.19 -15.87 -4.71
CA GLU A 159 -3.23 -17.24 -5.22
C GLU A 159 -2.52 -17.32 -6.56
N MET A 160 -1.51 -18.17 -6.65
CA MET A 160 -0.79 -18.39 -7.90
C MET A 160 -1.46 -19.49 -8.72
N LYS A 161 -1.89 -19.16 -9.94
CA LYS A 161 -2.38 -20.15 -10.89
C LYS A 161 -1.21 -21.03 -11.35
N LEU A 162 -1.21 -22.27 -10.91
CA LEU A 162 -0.24 -23.25 -11.36
C LEU A 162 -0.64 -23.75 -12.75
N MET A 163 0.18 -23.43 -13.75
CA MET A 163 0.10 -24.13 -15.04
C MET A 163 1.02 -25.34 -14.94
N ALA A 164 0.48 -26.53 -15.22
CA ALA A 164 1.29 -27.73 -15.29
C ALA A 164 2.08 -27.70 -16.59
N ASP A 165 3.42 -27.79 -16.49
CA ASP A 165 4.31 -27.87 -17.67
C ASP A 165 4.15 -29.21 -18.42
N ALA A 166 3.74 -30.26 -17.69
CA ALA A 166 3.49 -31.58 -18.25
C ALA A 166 2.37 -32.33 -17.52
N ALA A 167 1.58 -33.07 -18.23
CA ALA A 167 0.53 -33.94 -17.69
C ALA A 167 0.75 -35.38 -18.11
N LEU A 168 0.78 -36.30 -17.13
CA LEU A 168 0.83 -37.72 -17.38
C LEU A 168 -0.58 -38.28 -17.52
N VAL A 169 -0.96 -38.62 -18.75
CA VAL A 169 -2.25 -39.24 -19.07
C VAL A 169 -2.04 -40.71 -19.43
N GLY A 170 -2.88 -41.59 -18.89
CA GLY A 170 -2.80 -43.04 -19.20
C GLY A 170 -3.81 -43.84 -18.40
N MET A 171 -4.07 -45.06 -18.83
CA MET A 171 -5.02 -45.97 -18.18
C MET A 171 -4.65 -46.24 -16.70
N PRO A 172 -5.61 -46.62 -15.85
CA PRO A 172 -5.35 -47.09 -14.51
C PRO A 172 -4.27 -48.21 -14.52
N SER A 173 -3.36 -48.22 -13.55
CA SER A 173 -2.26 -49.19 -13.45
C SER A 173 -1.15 -49.11 -14.51
N ALA A 174 -1.09 -48.09 -15.33
CA ALA A 174 -0.05 -47.92 -16.35
C ALA A 174 1.31 -47.43 -15.79
N GLY A 175 1.53 -47.50 -14.49
CA GLY A 175 2.82 -47.15 -13.86
C GLY A 175 3.09 -45.66 -13.68
N LYS A 176 2.07 -44.76 -13.85
CA LYS A 176 2.22 -43.30 -13.72
C LYS A 176 2.80 -42.89 -12.35
N SER A 177 2.27 -43.46 -11.29
CA SER A 177 2.72 -43.15 -9.92
C SER A 177 4.16 -43.62 -9.64
N SER A 178 4.58 -44.72 -10.27
CA SER A 178 5.96 -45.23 -10.16
C SER A 178 6.96 -44.35 -10.90
N LEU A 179 6.52 -43.65 -11.94
CA LEU A 179 7.35 -42.72 -12.70
C LEU A 179 7.57 -41.41 -11.94
N ILE A 180 6.54 -40.94 -11.24
CA ILE A 180 6.59 -39.67 -10.43
C ILE A 180 7.39 -39.88 -9.13
N SER A 181 7.45 -41.11 -8.60
CA SER A 181 8.10 -41.40 -7.31
C SER A 181 9.63 -41.63 -7.43
N LYS A 182 10.21 -41.60 -8.62
CA LYS A 182 11.65 -41.65 -8.90
C LYS A 182 12.21 -40.28 -9.23
#